data_2003a1a51a284f4f90c822ae79b3831a
#
_entry.id   2003a1a51a284f4f90c822ae79b3831a
#
_cell.length_a   1.000
_cell.length_b   1.000
_cell.length_c   1.000
_cell.angle_alpha   90.00
_cell.angle_beta   90.00
_cell.angle_gamma   90.00
#
_symmetry.space_group_name_H-M   'P 1'
#
loop_
_entity.id
_entity.type
_entity.pdbx_description
1 polymer ?
#
loop_
_entity_poly.entity_id
_entity_poly.type
_entity_poly.pdbx_seq_one_letter_code
_entity_poly.pdbx_strand_id
1 'polypeptide(L)'
;REKTAAPDAWSREWTKSLLQEWAVYVTEDRQLLLAGDPIVLHSAYLNQNMEEAVRKHAFVPVYMPLSEYLWFLAAESGRKIPEHFTEQLHEFMQIYRGVYGSWKQPDERLQEIREKFPLVHGANLRYLCSLMEQELSHGKGMILVSPEYANYASVMEMLRTGSKYPLLHARADGNEEAEEVERREIFLGLLEQ
;
A
#
# COMPACT_ATOMS: atom_id res chain seq x y z
N ARG A 1 -0.92 -30.31 17.41
CA ARG A 1 -1.35 -29.17 16.54
C ARG A 1 -2.45 -28.47 17.30
N GLU A 2 -2.12 -27.43 18.05
CA GLU A 2 -3.12 -26.55 18.64
C GLU A 2 -3.91 -25.89 17.52
N LYS A 3 -5.21 -26.07 17.51
CA LYS A 3 -6.11 -25.27 16.68
C LYS A 3 -6.04 -23.86 17.26
N THR A 4 -5.39 -22.93 16.56
CA THR A 4 -5.55 -21.51 16.85
C THR A 4 -7.04 -21.20 16.81
N ALA A 5 -7.60 -20.85 17.95
CA ALA A 5 -9.00 -20.48 18.04
C ALA A 5 -9.26 -19.30 17.09
N ALA A 6 -10.31 -19.39 16.30
CA ALA A 6 -10.76 -18.25 15.51
C ALA A 6 -11.00 -17.05 16.44
N PRO A 7 -10.67 -15.82 16.02
CA PRO A 7 -11.01 -14.64 16.80
C PRO A 7 -12.47 -14.70 17.21
N ASP A 8 -12.76 -14.38 18.47
CA ASP A 8 -14.14 -14.39 18.93
C ASP A 8 -14.99 -13.33 18.18
N ALA A 9 -16.28 -13.50 18.20
CA ALA A 9 -17.20 -12.58 17.49
C ALA A 9 -17.05 -11.15 18.00
N TRP A 10 -16.69 -10.97 19.27
CA TRP A 10 -16.48 -9.66 19.88
C TRP A 10 -15.26 -8.93 19.32
N SER A 11 -14.12 -9.61 19.13
CA SER A 11 -12.93 -8.99 18.57
C SER A 11 -13.14 -8.57 17.10
N ARG A 12 -13.93 -9.32 16.34
CA ARG A 12 -14.31 -8.97 14.96
C ARG A 12 -15.21 -7.74 14.90
N GLU A 13 -16.25 -7.69 15.71
CA GLU A 13 -17.17 -6.54 15.78
C GLU A 13 -16.45 -5.27 16.25
N TRP A 14 -15.55 -5.39 17.21
CA TRP A 14 -14.74 -4.27 17.69
C TRP A 14 -13.80 -3.74 16.61
N THR A 15 -13.08 -4.60 15.90
CA THR A 15 -12.21 -4.22 14.79
C THR A 15 -13.01 -3.53 13.68
N LYS A 16 -14.20 -4.07 13.37
CA LYS A 16 -15.10 -3.50 12.37
C LYS A 16 -15.58 -2.10 12.75
N SER A 17 -15.99 -1.91 14.01
CA SER A 17 -16.39 -0.59 14.52
C SER A 17 -15.27 0.42 14.43
N LEU A 18 -14.05 0.06 14.85
CA LEU A 18 -12.89 0.95 14.76
C LEU A 18 -12.57 1.35 13.32
N LEU A 19 -12.59 0.40 12.39
CA LEU A 19 -12.33 0.68 10.98
C LEU A 19 -13.43 1.57 10.37
N GLN A 20 -14.68 1.35 10.77
CA GLN A 20 -15.80 2.19 10.31
C GLN A 20 -15.73 3.61 10.89
N GLU A 21 -15.41 3.76 12.16
CA GLU A 21 -15.19 5.07 12.77
C GLU A 21 -14.04 5.82 12.07
N TRP A 22 -12.96 5.12 11.79
CA TRP A 22 -11.82 5.69 11.10
C TRP A 22 -12.15 6.10 9.66
N ALA A 23 -12.98 5.31 8.97
CA ALA A 23 -13.46 5.57 7.62
C ALA A 23 -14.19 6.92 7.49
N VAL A 24 -14.95 7.30 8.51
CA VAL A 24 -15.72 8.56 8.51
C VAL A 24 -14.82 9.80 8.46
N TYR A 25 -13.59 9.70 8.93
CA TYR A 25 -12.64 10.82 8.98
C TYR A 25 -11.71 10.91 7.77
N VAL A 26 -11.76 9.93 6.87
CA VAL A 26 -10.86 9.86 5.70
C VAL A 26 -11.63 10.21 4.44
N THR A 27 -11.40 11.41 3.91
CA THR A 27 -11.93 11.78 2.60
C THR A 27 -10.99 11.30 1.50
N GLU A 28 -11.53 10.77 0.40
CA GLU A 28 -10.74 10.26 -0.73
C GLU A 28 -9.77 11.29 -1.29
N ASP A 29 -10.17 12.55 -1.34
CA ASP A 29 -9.35 13.65 -1.89
C ASP A 29 -8.11 13.99 -1.06
N ARG A 30 -7.96 13.43 0.13
CA ARG A 30 -6.84 13.71 1.05
C ARG A 30 -5.97 12.50 1.31
N GLN A 31 -6.27 11.36 0.70
CA GLN A 31 -5.48 10.15 0.88
C GLN A 31 -4.22 10.17 0.03
N LEU A 32 -3.11 9.77 0.66
CA LEU A 32 -1.82 9.58 0.00
C LEU A 32 -1.30 8.19 0.33
N LEU A 33 -1.15 7.34 -0.69
CA LEU A 33 -0.69 5.97 -0.50
C LEU A 33 0.81 5.93 -0.22
N LEU A 34 1.18 5.30 0.88
CA LEU A 34 2.56 4.93 1.21
C LEU A 34 2.75 3.45 0.91
N ALA A 35 3.56 3.14 -0.08
CA ALA A 35 3.84 1.78 -0.52
C ALA A 35 5.36 1.56 -0.66
N GLY A 36 5.80 0.32 -0.84
CA GLY A 36 7.21 0.03 -1.09
C GLY A 36 7.74 -1.20 -0.40
N ASP A 37 8.97 -1.13 0.10
CA ASP A 37 9.54 -2.23 0.86
C ASP A 37 8.83 -2.37 2.21
N PRO A 38 8.24 -3.54 2.53
CA PRO A 38 7.46 -3.71 3.75
C PRO A 38 8.26 -3.49 5.03
N ILE A 39 9.55 -3.85 5.03
CA ILE A 39 10.41 -3.68 6.21
C ILE A 39 10.69 -2.20 6.44
N VAL A 40 11.03 -1.48 5.38
CA VAL A 40 11.30 -0.04 5.45
C VAL A 40 10.01 0.72 5.80
N LEU A 41 8.93 0.43 5.10
CA LEU A 41 7.65 1.11 5.23
C LEU A 41 7.05 0.99 6.64
N HIS A 42 7.13 -0.19 7.24
CA HIS A 42 6.58 -0.46 8.57
C HIS A 42 7.59 -0.34 9.72
N SER A 43 8.82 0.10 9.44
CA SER A 43 9.80 0.42 10.46
C SER A 43 9.63 1.86 10.95
N ALA A 44 9.23 2.01 12.21
CA ALA A 44 9.07 3.34 12.82
C ALA A 44 10.37 4.17 12.77
N TYR A 45 11.53 3.50 12.81
CA TYR A 45 12.83 4.15 12.71
C TYR A 45 13.13 4.67 11.29
N LEU A 46 12.90 3.83 10.27
CA LEU A 46 13.23 4.17 8.88
C LEU A 46 12.20 5.11 8.25
N ASN A 47 10.97 5.10 8.73
CA ASN A 47 9.85 5.83 8.14
C ASN A 47 9.36 7.03 8.98
N GLN A 48 10.02 7.34 10.09
CA GLN A 48 9.52 8.29 11.09
C GLN A 48 9.17 9.68 10.55
N ASN A 49 9.92 10.16 9.57
CA ASN A 49 9.72 11.51 9.03
C ASN A 49 8.71 11.54 7.87
N MET A 50 8.43 10.41 7.24
CA MET A 50 7.53 10.34 6.08
C MET A 50 6.07 10.62 6.47
N GLU A 51 5.59 9.96 7.52
CA GLU A 51 4.23 10.17 8.01
C GLU A 51 4.01 11.60 8.50
N GLU A 52 4.97 12.14 9.24
CA GLU A 52 4.92 13.51 9.74
C GLU A 52 4.87 14.53 8.58
N ALA A 53 5.71 14.35 7.57
CA ALA A 53 5.72 15.21 6.38
C ALA A 53 4.37 15.17 5.64
N VAL A 54 3.80 13.98 5.43
CA VAL A 54 2.50 13.81 4.77
C VAL A 54 1.39 14.51 5.57
N ARG A 55 1.37 14.36 6.90
CA ARG A 55 0.37 15.00 7.79
C ARG A 55 0.53 16.52 7.85
N LYS A 56 1.75 17.03 7.78
CA LYS A 56 2.04 18.48 7.74
C LYS A 56 1.38 19.16 6.53
N HIS A 57 1.28 18.47 5.41
CA HIS A 57 0.58 18.92 4.21
C HIS A 57 -0.92 18.57 4.21
N ALA A 58 -1.48 18.26 5.37
CA ALA A 58 -2.89 17.92 5.56
C ALA A 58 -3.38 16.72 4.73
N PHE A 59 -2.49 15.82 4.30
CA PHE A 59 -2.85 14.53 3.74
C PHE A 59 -2.99 13.45 4.82
N VAL A 60 -3.79 12.45 4.53
CA VAL A 60 -3.94 11.25 5.35
C VAL A 60 -3.05 10.14 4.78
N PRO A 61 -1.99 9.73 5.48
CA PRO A 61 -1.14 8.64 5.02
C PRO A 61 -1.92 7.33 5.08
N VAL A 62 -1.96 6.63 3.96
CA VAL A 62 -2.56 5.31 3.82
C VAL A 62 -1.45 4.32 3.53
N TYR A 63 -1.23 3.41 4.47
CA TYR A 63 -0.17 2.42 4.29
C TYR A 63 -0.65 1.24 3.45
N MET A 64 0.22 0.75 2.60
CA MET A 64 0.04 -0.54 1.94
C MET A 64 -0.15 -1.63 3.02
N PRO A 65 -1.25 -2.41 2.99
CA PRO A 65 -1.53 -3.38 4.05
C PRO A 65 -0.62 -4.60 3.93
N LEU A 66 0.15 -4.85 5.00
CA LEU A 66 1.08 -5.97 5.05
C LEU A 66 0.40 -7.33 4.87
N SER A 67 -0.79 -7.51 5.43
CA SER A 67 -1.59 -8.73 5.30
C SER A 67 -1.97 -9.04 3.85
N GLU A 68 -2.36 -8.03 3.10
CA GLU A 68 -2.66 -8.16 1.67
C GLU A 68 -1.41 -8.46 0.85
N TYR A 69 -0.31 -7.80 1.16
CA TYR A 69 0.98 -8.08 0.55
C TYR A 69 1.41 -9.54 0.75
N LEU A 70 1.32 -10.06 1.97
CA LEU A 70 1.65 -11.46 2.27
C LEU A 70 0.73 -12.44 1.55
N TRP A 71 -0.55 -12.13 1.42
CA TRP A 71 -1.47 -12.92 0.62
C TRP A 71 -1.05 -12.93 -0.86
N PHE A 72 -0.75 -11.76 -1.41
CA PHE A 72 -0.29 -11.65 -2.80
C PHE A 72 0.99 -12.45 -3.06
N LEU A 73 1.96 -12.42 -2.12
CA LEU A 73 3.16 -13.24 -2.18
C LEU A 73 2.86 -14.74 -2.18
N ALA A 74 1.91 -15.19 -1.36
CA ALA A 74 1.49 -16.57 -1.30
C ALA A 74 0.85 -17.01 -2.62
N ALA A 75 -0.05 -16.20 -3.19
CA ALA A 75 -0.66 -16.42 -4.49
C ALA A 75 0.37 -16.49 -5.62
N GLU A 76 1.33 -15.55 -5.64
CA GLU A 76 2.42 -15.55 -6.64
C GLU A 76 3.30 -16.80 -6.55
N SER A 77 3.53 -17.32 -5.35
CA SER A 77 4.32 -18.55 -5.14
C SER A 77 3.52 -19.84 -5.36
N GLY A 78 2.25 -19.76 -5.72
CA GLY A 78 1.35 -20.90 -5.88
C GLY A 78 1.02 -21.62 -4.56
N ARG A 79 1.24 -21.00 -3.42
CA ARG A 79 0.90 -21.55 -2.11
C ARG A 79 -0.57 -21.32 -1.81
N LYS A 80 -1.26 -22.36 -1.37
CA LYS A 80 -2.62 -22.24 -0.90
C LYS A 80 -2.64 -21.69 0.53
N ILE A 81 -3.35 -20.60 0.73
CA ILE A 81 -3.66 -20.08 2.05
C ILE A 81 -4.86 -20.87 2.61
N PRO A 82 -4.86 -21.23 3.89
CA PRO A 82 -6.00 -21.92 4.51
C PRO A 82 -7.29 -21.10 4.35
N GLU A 83 -8.39 -21.75 3.95
CA GLU A 83 -9.67 -21.12 3.62
C GLU A 83 -10.20 -20.21 4.75
N HIS A 84 -10.16 -20.70 6.00
CA HIS A 84 -10.59 -19.90 7.15
C HIS A 84 -9.79 -18.60 7.36
N PHE A 85 -8.50 -18.59 6.98
CA PHE A 85 -7.68 -17.37 7.02
C PHE A 85 -8.04 -16.45 5.87
N THR A 86 -8.29 -17.02 4.69
CA THR A 86 -8.69 -16.28 3.49
C THR A 86 -10.01 -15.55 3.72
N GLU A 87 -11.01 -16.22 4.32
CA GLU A 87 -12.31 -15.61 4.63
C GLU A 87 -12.19 -14.45 5.62
N GLN A 88 -11.44 -14.63 6.71
CA GLN A 88 -11.24 -13.57 7.70
C GLN A 88 -10.48 -12.38 7.14
N LEU A 89 -9.45 -12.63 6.34
CA LEU A 89 -8.68 -11.59 5.71
C LEU A 89 -9.52 -10.84 4.66
N HIS A 90 -10.35 -11.58 3.90
CA HIS A 90 -11.27 -10.99 2.94
C HIS A 90 -12.27 -10.03 3.63
N GLU A 91 -12.90 -10.45 4.73
CA GLU A 91 -13.81 -9.61 5.51
C GLU A 91 -13.10 -8.36 6.04
N PHE A 92 -11.90 -8.52 6.59
CA PHE A 92 -11.08 -7.42 7.07
C PHE A 92 -10.72 -6.45 5.93
N MET A 93 -10.27 -6.97 4.80
CA MET A 93 -9.86 -6.15 3.67
C MET A 93 -11.03 -5.44 2.98
N GLN A 94 -12.21 -6.03 2.96
CA GLN A 94 -13.41 -5.33 2.47
C GLN A 94 -13.75 -4.11 3.32
N ILE A 95 -13.64 -4.22 4.64
CA ILE A 95 -13.86 -3.09 5.55
C ILE A 95 -12.77 -2.04 5.37
N TYR A 96 -11.51 -2.46 5.36
CA TYR A 96 -10.35 -1.59 5.23
C TYR A 96 -10.33 -0.86 3.88
N ARG A 97 -10.54 -1.61 2.79
CA ARG A 97 -10.56 -1.07 1.42
C ARG A 97 -11.89 -0.43 1.03
N GLY A 98 -12.97 -0.71 1.73
CA GLY A 98 -14.22 0.01 1.58
C GLY A 98 -14.09 1.50 1.89
N VAL A 99 -13.09 1.86 2.68
CA VAL A 99 -12.66 3.24 2.93
C VAL A 99 -11.91 3.84 1.73
N TYR A 100 -11.20 2.99 0.95
CA TYR A 100 -10.27 3.39 -0.12
C TYR A 100 -10.69 2.91 -1.52
N GLY A 101 -11.90 2.40 -1.68
CA GLY A 101 -12.43 1.93 -2.95
C GLY A 101 -12.70 0.42 -3.04
N SER A 102 -13.04 -0.07 -4.23
CA SER A 102 -13.36 -1.48 -4.45
C SER A 102 -12.13 -2.37 -4.30
N TRP A 103 -12.19 -3.31 -3.36
CA TRP A 103 -11.13 -4.29 -3.17
C TRP A 103 -11.36 -5.54 -4.02
N LYS A 104 -10.33 -5.97 -4.74
CA LYS A 104 -10.29 -7.24 -5.46
C LYS A 104 -9.39 -8.23 -4.75
N GLN A 105 -9.70 -9.51 -4.83
CA GLN A 105 -8.85 -10.54 -4.25
C GLN A 105 -7.44 -10.56 -4.89
N PRO A 106 -6.39 -10.87 -4.12
CA PRO A 106 -5.03 -10.89 -4.63
C PRO A 106 -4.81 -11.80 -5.84
N ASP A 107 -5.50 -12.94 -5.91
CA ASP A 107 -5.41 -13.88 -7.05
C ASP A 107 -5.93 -13.24 -8.35
N GLU A 108 -7.06 -12.54 -8.28
CA GLU A 108 -7.65 -11.84 -9.42
C GLU A 108 -6.73 -10.71 -9.89
N ARG A 109 -6.22 -9.91 -8.96
CA ARG A 109 -5.29 -8.83 -9.27
C ARG A 109 -3.98 -9.33 -9.85
N LEU A 110 -3.46 -10.45 -9.32
CA LEU A 110 -2.25 -11.06 -9.83
C LEU A 110 -2.42 -11.49 -11.29
N GLN A 111 -3.57 -12.04 -11.64
CA GLN A 111 -3.87 -12.41 -13.03
C GLN A 111 -3.94 -11.17 -13.92
N GLU A 112 -4.68 -10.13 -13.52
CA GLU A 112 -4.78 -8.86 -14.26
C GLU A 112 -3.39 -8.23 -14.51
N ILE A 113 -2.52 -8.22 -13.48
CA ILE A 113 -1.17 -7.66 -13.60
C ILE A 113 -0.29 -8.48 -14.52
N ARG A 114 -0.38 -9.82 -14.50
CA ARG A 114 0.36 -10.69 -15.43
C ARG A 114 -0.04 -10.44 -16.88
N GLU A 115 -1.31 -10.22 -17.13
CA GLU A 115 -1.83 -9.93 -18.47
C GLU A 115 -1.42 -8.53 -18.94
N LYS A 116 -1.52 -7.53 -18.08
CA LYS A 116 -1.22 -6.12 -18.39
C LYS A 116 0.28 -5.85 -18.51
N PHE A 117 1.08 -6.47 -17.65
CA PHE A 117 2.52 -6.27 -17.57
C PHE A 117 3.27 -7.61 -17.66
N PRO A 118 3.25 -8.30 -18.82
CA PRO A 118 3.82 -9.65 -18.94
C PRO A 118 5.33 -9.70 -18.70
N LEU A 119 6.04 -8.61 -18.89
CA LEU A 119 7.49 -8.49 -18.65
C LEU A 119 7.86 -8.14 -17.21
N VAL A 120 6.89 -7.83 -16.37
CA VAL A 120 7.13 -7.55 -14.95
C VAL A 120 7.22 -8.89 -14.20
N HIS A 121 8.35 -9.10 -13.56
CA HIS A 121 8.64 -10.30 -12.79
C HIS A 121 8.93 -9.94 -11.33
N GLY A 122 8.68 -10.88 -10.42
CA GLY A 122 8.87 -10.70 -9.00
C GLY A 122 7.61 -10.20 -8.27
N ALA A 123 7.31 -10.88 -7.17
CA ALA A 123 6.07 -10.69 -6.43
C ALA A 123 5.91 -9.25 -5.89
N ASN A 124 6.99 -8.66 -5.38
CA ASN A 124 6.96 -7.30 -4.85
C ASN A 124 6.58 -6.28 -5.94
N LEU A 125 7.25 -6.33 -7.09
CA LEU A 125 6.98 -5.41 -8.18
C LEU A 125 5.57 -5.58 -8.75
N ARG A 126 5.10 -6.83 -8.92
CA ARG A 126 3.71 -7.09 -9.35
C ARG A 126 2.68 -6.58 -8.35
N TYR A 127 2.96 -6.73 -7.06
CA TYR A 127 2.08 -6.18 -6.03
C TYR A 127 2.01 -4.65 -6.09
N LEU A 128 3.15 -3.97 -6.20
CA LEU A 128 3.21 -2.52 -6.35
C LEU A 128 2.50 -2.04 -7.62
N CYS A 129 2.66 -2.74 -8.74
CA CYS A 129 1.89 -2.48 -9.96
C CYS A 129 0.38 -2.61 -9.72
N SER A 130 -0.04 -3.65 -8.96
CA SER A 130 -1.46 -3.85 -8.64
C SER A 130 -2.03 -2.74 -7.76
N LEU A 131 -1.25 -2.25 -6.81
CA LEU A 131 -1.63 -1.09 -5.99
C LEU A 131 -1.76 0.17 -6.84
N MET A 132 -0.77 0.47 -7.66
CA MET A 132 -0.80 1.64 -8.55
C MET A 132 -2.05 1.62 -9.44
N GLU A 133 -2.40 0.48 -10.03
CA GLU A 133 -3.59 0.34 -10.87
C GLU A 133 -4.91 0.54 -10.11
N GLN A 134 -4.97 0.11 -8.86
CA GLN A 134 -6.16 0.32 -8.02
C GLN A 134 -6.29 1.77 -7.57
N GLU A 135 -5.20 2.39 -7.18
CA GLU A 135 -5.19 3.75 -6.62
C GLU A 135 -5.25 4.84 -7.71
N LEU A 136 -5.08 4.49 -9.00
CA LEU A 136 -5.23 5.43 -10.12
C LEU A 136 -6.61 6.13 -10.16
N SER A 137 -7.63 5.53 -9.58
CA SER A 137 -9.00 6.06 -9.51
C SER A 137 -9.35 6.69 -8.15
N HIS A 138 -8.47 6.55 -7.15
CA HIS A 138 -8.69 6.98 -5.77
C HIS A 138 -7.42 7.63 -5.21
N GLY A 139 -7.57 8.61 -4.34
CA GLY A 139 -6.46 9.28 -3.69
C GLY A 139 -5.67 10.27 -4.59
N LYS A 140 -4.80 11.04 -3.95
CA LYS A 140 -4.05 12.13 -4.59
C LYS A 140 -2.73 11.68 -5.23
N GLY A 141 -2.15 10.58 -4.78
CA GLY A 141 -0.86 10.10 -5.27
C GLY A 141 -0.27 8.98 -4.42
N MET A 142 0.93 8.58 -4.76
CA MET A 142 1.68 7.54 -4.06
C MET A 142 3.10 8.01 -3.75
N ILE A 143 3.57 7.71 -2.55
CA ILE A 143 4.99 7.73 -2.20
C ILE A 143 5.47 6.29 -2.11
N LEU A 144 6.42 5.95 -2.98
CA LEU A 144 7.06 4.65 -3.01
C LEU A 144 8.33 4.70 -2.18
N VAL A 145 8.30 4.07 -1.01
CA VAL A 145 9.42 4.06 -0.07
C VAL A 145 10.28 2.81 -0.29
N SER A 146 11.57 2.99 -0.53
CA SER A 146 12.46 1.86 -0.80
C SER A 146 13.87 2.08 -0.27
N PRO A 147 14.63 0.99 0.00
CA PRO A 147 16.07 1.11 0.21
C PRO A 147 16.75 1.72 -1.02
N GLU A 148 17.90 2.36 -0.83
CA GLU A 148 18.64 3.06 -1.88
C GLU A 148 18.89 2.23 -3.15
N TYR A 149 19.12 0.93 -2.99
CA TYR A 149 19.47 0.02 -4.11
C TYR A 149 18.30 -0.79 -4.67
N ALA A 150 17.07 -0.37 -4.40
CA ALA A 150 15.89 -1.12 -4.84
C ALA A 150 15.54 -0.84 -6.32
N ASN A 151 15.87 -1.76 -7.21
CA ASN A 151 15.60 -1.63 -8.64
C ASN A 151 14.10 -1.52 -9.00
N TYR A 152 13.20 -2.04 -8.17
CA TYR A 152 11.78 -2.00 -8.45
C TYR A 152 11.20 -0.57 -8.48
N ALA A 153 11.79 0.35 -7.74
CA ALA A 153 11.35 1.74 -7.74
C ALA A 153 11.57 2.42 -9.11
N SER A 154 12.75 2.21 -9.70
CA SER A 154 13.04 2.71 -11.06
C SER A 154 12.12 2.07 -12.10
N VAL A 155 11.78 0.77 -11.95
CA VAL A 155 10.82 0.11 -12.85
C VAL A 155 9.42 0.71 -12.69
N MET A 156 8.98 1.00 -11.47
CA MET A 156 7.69 1.66 -11.22
C MET A 156 7.63 3.05 -11.85
N GLU A 157 8.70 3.82 -11.77
CA GLU A 157 8.79 5.12 -12.43
C GLU A 157 8.71 5.00 -13.97
N MET A 158 9.35 3.99 -14.55
CA MET A 158 9.24 3.72 -16.00
C MET A 158 7.82 3.29 -16.40
N LEU A 159 7.17 2.44 -15.62
CA LEU A 159 5.80 1.98 -15.90
C LEU A 159 4.77 3.10 -15.75
N ARG A 160 5.06 4.08 -14.92
CA ARG A 160 4.25 5.29 -14.77
C ARG A 160 4.29 6.18 -16.01
N THR A 161 5.27 6.05 -16.88
CA THR A 161 5.42 6.89 -18.09
C THR A 161 4.13 6.80 -18.92
N GLY A 162 3.36 7.88 -18.97
CA GLY A 162 2.02 7.94 -19.58
C GLY A 162 0.84 7.92 -18.61
N SER A 163 1.04 7.63 -17.31
CA SER A 163 0.06 7.82 -16.27
C SER A 163 0.10 9.25 -15.73
N LYS A 164 -1.07 9.82 -15.46
CA LYS A 164 -1.17 11.12 -14.77
C LYS A 164 -1.13 10.99 -13.24
N TYR A 165 -1.03 9.77 -12.72
CA TYR A 165 -1.03 9.53 -11.29
C TYR A 165 0.29 9.98 -10.67
N PRO A 166 0.26 10.91 -9.70
CA PRO A 166 1.49 11.40 -9.08
C PRO A 166 2.18 10.31 -8.27
N LEU A 167 3.45 10.09 -8.55
CA LEU A 167 4.30 9.12 -7.86
C LEU A 167 5.62 9.78 -7.48
N LEU A 168 5.96 9.72 -6.20
CA LEU A 168 7.29 10.05 -5.70
C LEU A 168 8.00 8.76 -5.28
N HIS A 169 9.21 8.55 -5.75
CA HIS A 169 10.11 7.57 -5.17
C HIS A 169 10.94 8.24 -4.08
N ALA A 170 10.76 7.81 -2.84
CA ALA A 170 11.51 8.26 -1.67
C ALA A 170 12.50 7.17 -1.23
N ARG A 171 13.77 7.50 -1.16
CA ARG A 171 14.79 6.62 -0.62
C ARG A 171 14.78 6.70 0.90
N ALA A 172 14.86 5.56 1.56
CA ALA A 172 14.85 5.45 3.01
C ALA A 172 15.93 4.46 3.46
N ASP A 173 17.06 4.99 3.81
CA ASP A 173 18.22 4.26 4.33
C ASP A 173 18.50 4.54 5.82
N GLY A 174 17.63 5.35 6.46
CA GLY A 174 17.79 5.83 7.82
C GLY A 174 18.56 7.15 7.94
N ASN A 175 19.08 7.67 6.83
CA ASN A 175 19.71 8.99 6.75
C ASN A 175 18.83 9.90 5.90
N GLU A 176 18.34 10.98 6.46
CA GLU A 176 17.52 11.93 5.73
C GLU A 176 18.43 12.93 5.00
N GLU A 177 18.70 12.69 3.72
CA GLU A 177 19.44 13.61 2.88
C GLU A 177 18.58 14.87 2.58
N ALA A 178 19.22 16.04 2.61
CA ALA A 178 18.52 17.31 2.37
C ALA A 178 17.80 17.34 1.01
N GLU A 179 18.37 16.71 0.00
CA GLU A 179 17.76 16.60 -1.33
C GLU A 179 16.49 15.76 -1.33
N GLU A 180 16.44 14.65 -0.58
CA GLU A 180 15.24 13.81 -0.47
C GLU A 180 14.13 14.53 0.30
N VAL A 181 14.49 15.30 1.33
CA VAL A 181 13.54 16.17 2.04
C VAL A 181 12.94 17.21 1.11
N GLU A 182 13.78 17.92 0.34
CA GLU A 182 13.32 18.95 -0.59
C GLU A 182 12.42 18.35 -1.69
N ARG A 183 12.79 17.22 -2.28
CA ARG A 183 11.98 16.53 -3.29
C ARG A 183 10.60 16.14 -2.75
N ARG A 184 10.55 15.66 -1.50
CA ARG A 184 9.32 15.29 -0.82
C ARG A 184 8.43 16.51 -0.56
N GLU A 185 8.98 17.59 -0.04
CA GLU A 185 8.24 18.83 0.22
C GLU A 185 7.69 19.44 -1.09
N ILE A 186 8.46 19.44 -2.17
CA ILE A 186 8.00 19.89 -3.48
C ILE A 186 6.85 19.01 -3.97
N PHE A 187 6.98 17.70 -3.90
CA PHE A 187 5.93 16.77 -4.34
C PHE A 187 4.63 16.97 -3.55
N LEU A 188 4.71 17.05 -2.23
CA LEU A 188 3.55 17.25 -1.37
C LEU A 188 2.89 18.62 -1.63
N GLY A 189 3.68 19.68 -1.80
CA GLY A 189 3.17 21.01 -2.15
C GLY A 189 2.50 21.08 -3.52
N LEU A 190 2.93 20.27 -4.50
CA LEU A 190 2.27 20.17 -5.79
C LEU A 190 0.91 19.45 -5.70
N LEU A 191 0.76 18.50 -4.79
CA LEU A 191 -0.51 17.79 -4.58
C LEU A 191 -1.58 18.61 -3.86
N GLU A 192 -1.20 19.70 -3.19
CA GLU A 192 -2.14 20.61 -2.52
C GLU A 192 -2.92 21.50 -3.49
N GLN A 193 -2.41 21.66 -4.73
CA GLN A 193 -3.02 22.49 -5.77
C GLN A 193 -4.18 21.78 -6.47
#